data_386d0c72deddbed6f870da5c30d2fdfc
#
_entry.id   386d0c72deddbed6f870da5c30d2fdfc
#
_cell.length_a   1.000
_cell.length_b   1.000
_cell.length_c   1.000
_cell.angle_alpha   90.00
_cell.angle_beta   90.00
_cell.angle_gamma   90.00
#
_symmetry.space_group_name_H-M   'P 1'
#
loop_
_entity.id
_entity.type
_entity.pdbx_description
1 polymer ?
#
loop_
_entity_poly.entity_id
_entity_poly.type
_entity_poly.pdbx_seq_one_letter_code
_entity_poly.pdbx_strand_id
1 'polypeptide(L)'
;MFRAGHLTHALVLGLSLGAPVGAVAQAGGGSWQSTPASILKSSLRDVVAAQDKYRVSHPTFAGTVEALQLNPGADVKIQILGVTPNGWRAKATHRARPGRSCVVFVGTLSGAGLPKTDGDGEMAGEERVPLCDRME
;
A
#
# COMPACT_ATOMS: atom_id res chain seq x y z
N MET A 1 68.38 45.85 -18.12
CA MET A 1 68.50 46.72 -16.93
C MET A 1 67.45 46.29 -15.93
N PHE A 2 67.87 45.65 -14.84
CA PHE A 2 67.40 45.71 -13.47
C PHE A 2 65.87 45.56 -13.23
N ARG A 3 65.31 44.79 -12.31
CA ARG A 3 65.82 44.39 -10.99
C ARG A 3 64.97 43.25 -10.41
N ALA A 4 65.60 42.41 -9.72
CA ALA A 4 65.04 41.40 -8.84
C ALA A 4 64.13 42.02 -7.79
N GLY A 5 63.04 41.30 -7.50
CA GLY A 5 62.20 41.50 -6.33
C GLY A 5 61.89 40.20 -5.72
N HIS A 6 62.59 39.85 -4.69
CA HIS A 6 62.31 38.73 -3.79
C HIS A 6 61.08 39.06 -3.02
N LEU A 7 60.09 38.10 -2.93
CA LEU A 7 59.11 38.13 -1.87
C LEU A 7 58.76 36.70 -1.47
N THR A 8 59.38 36.41 -0.41
CA THR A 8 59.11 35.56 0.75
C THR A 8 57.80 34.71 0.67
N HIS A 9 58.07 33.44 0.80
CA HIS A 9 57.13 32.39 1.09
C HIS A 9 56.50 32.61 2.46
N ALA A 10 55.18 32.72 2.49
CA ALA A 10 54.40 32.47 3.70
C ALA A 10 53.73 31.11 3.56
N LEU A 11 54.33 30.14 4.22
CA LEU A 11 53.78 28.80 4.39
C LEU A 11 52.69 28.90 5.45
N VAL A 12 51.43 28.94 5.03
CA VAL A 12 50.34 28.80 5.95
C VAL A 12 49.97 27.31 6.00
N LEU A 13 50.48 26.65 7.04
CA LEU A 13 49.99 25.34 7.45
C LEU A 13 48.55 25.51 8.00
N GLY A 14 47.57 25.32 7.15
CA GLY A 14 46.20 25.13 7.57
C GLY A 14 46.01 23.70 8.09
N LEU A 15 46.06 23.50 9.39
CA LEU A 15 45.51 22.28 10.01
C LEU A 15 44.01 22.30 9.78
N SER A 16 43.55 21.61 8.77
CA SER A 16 42.15 21.21 8.68
C SER A 16 41.92 20.07 9.66
N LEU A 17 41.45 20.42 10.83
CA LEU A 17 40.78 19.44 11.71
C LEU A 17 39.54 18.95 10.97
N GLY A 18 39.67 17.87 10.24
CA GLY A 18 38.56 17.10 9.73
C GLY A 18 37.79 16.52 10.91
N ALA A 19 36.71 17.14 11.26
CA ALA A 19 35.76 16.53 12.16
C ALA A 19 35.31 15.20 11.54
N PRO A 20 35.34 14.08 12.27
CA PRO A 20 34.68 12.87 11.78
C PRO A 20 33.23 13.19 11.66
N VAL A 21 32.72 13.19 10.44
CA VAL A 21 31.28 13.10 10.19
C VAL A 21 30.88 11.79 10.85
N GLY A 22 30.34 11.92 12.05
CA GLY A 22 29.75 10.78 12.72
C GLY A 22 28.82 10.11 11.75
N ALA A 23 29.13 8.90 11.32
CA ALA A 23 28.20 8.04 10.67
C ALA A 23 27.03 7.93 11.64
N VAL A 24 25.95 8.67 11.37
CA VAL A 24 24.66 8.36 11.96
C VAL A 24 24.39 6.94 11.47
N ALA A 25 24.69 5.98 12.33
CA ALA A 25 24.18 4.65 12.17
C ALA A 25 22.67 4.86 12.03
N GLN A 26 22.19 4.76 10.81
CA GLN A 26 20.76 4.61 10.60
C GLN A 26 20.42 3.36 11.40
N ALA A 27 19.81 3.58 12.56
CA ALA A 27 19.19 2.49 13.31
C ALA A 27 18.39 1.72 12.28
N GLY A 28 18.83 0.47 12.01
CA GLY A 28 18.30 -0.32 10.93
C GLY A 28 16.80 -0.26 11.00
N GLY A 29 16.19 0.43 10.05
CA GLY A 29 14.78 0.39 9.89
C GLY A 29 14.46 -1.07 9.76
N GLY A 30 13.74 -1.65 10.75
CA GLY A 30 13.21 -2.98 10.59
C GLY A 30 12.60 -2.99 9.20
N SER A 31 13.01 -3.96 8.39
CA SER A 31 12.42 -4.12 7.07
C SER A 31 10.91 -4.14 7.29
N TRP A 32 10.23 -3.11 6.85
CA TRP A 32 8.78 -3.03 6.82
C TRP A 32 8.31 -4.03 5.77
N GLN A 33 8.50 -5.32 6.10
CA GLN A 33 8.02 -6.39 5.24
C GLN A 33 6.52 -6.34 5.30
N SER A 34 5.93 -5.99 4.18
CA SER A 34 4.48 -6.01 4.03
C SER A 34 3.98 -7.42 4.31
N THR A 35 3.15 -7.57 5.32
CA THR A 35 2.51 -8.84 5.62
C THR A 35 1.41 -9.13 4.59
N PRO A 36 1.05 -10.40 4.34
CA PRO A 36 -0.09 -10.71 3.48
C PRO A 36 -1.35 -9.95 3.85
N ALA A 37 -1.65 -9.80 5.14
CA ALA A 37 -2.80 -9.02 5.60
C ALA A 37 -2.71 -7.54 5.22
N SER A 38 -1.55 -6.91 5.38
CA SER A 38 -1.35 -5.50 5.00
C SER A 38 -1.44 -5.29 3.50
N ILE A 39 -0.92 -6.22 2.70
CA ILE A 39 -1.02 -6.21 1.25
C ILE A 39 -2.49 -6.29 0.82
N LEU A 40 -3.25 -7.24 1.37
CA LEU A 40 -4.65 -7.42 1.03
C LEU A 40 -5.51 -6.22 1.45
N LYS A 41 -5.26 -5.64 2.63
CA LYS A 41 -5.93 -4.41 3.07
C LYS A 41 -5.66 -3.24 2.12
N SER A 42 -4.41 -3.07 1.69
CA SER A 42 -4.05 -2.04 0.72
C SER A 42 -4.76 -2.28 -0.61
N SER A 43 -4.70 -3.50 -1.13
CA SER A 43 -5.37 -3.88 -2.39
C SER A 43 -6.88 -3.62 -2.35
N LEU A 44 -7.55 -3.91 -1.24
CA LEU A 44 -8.98 -3.62 -1.11
C LEU A 44 -9.29 -2.13 -0.99
N ARG A 45 -8.41 -1.33 -0.38
CA ARG A 45 -8.53 0.14 -0.42
C ARG A 45 -8.37 0.70 -1.82
N ASP A 46 -7.49 0.10 -2.62
CA ASP A 46 -7.35 0.45 -4.04
C ASP A 46 -8.64 0.13 -4.82
N VAL A 47 -9.29 -1.00 -4.50
CA VAL A 47 -10.61 -1.32 -5.07
C VAL A 47 -11.65 -0.25 -4.69
N VAL A 48 -11.67 0.18 -3.43
CA VAL A 48 -12.59 1.26 -2.98
C VAL A 48 -12.39 2.52 -3.81
N ALA A 49 -11.14 2.98 -3.92
CA ALA A 49 -10.80 4.19 -4.69
C ALA A 49 -11.13 4.04 -6.18
N ALA A 50 -10.85 2.87 -6.76
CA ALA A 50 -11.14 2.59 -8.16
C ALA A 50 -12.63 2.54 -8.45
N GLN A 51 -13.44 1.95 -7.56
CA GLN A 51 -14.90 1.95 -7.67
C GLN A 51 -15.50 3.35 -7.58
N ASP A 52 -14.99 4.17 -6.67
CA ASP A 52 -15.42 5.58 -6.57
C ASP A 52 -15.13 6.33 -7.88
N LYS A 53 -13.93 6.16 -8.42
CA LYS A 53 -13.55 6.74 -9.71
C LYS A 53 -14.40 6.22 -10.87
N TYR A 54 -14.66 4.91 -10.91
CA TYR A 54 -15.48 4.27 -11.94
C TYR A 54 -16.90 4.84 -11.94
N ARG A 55 -17.48 5.04 -10.77
CA ARG A 55 -18.82 5.57 -10.58
C ARG A 55 -19.02 7.00 -11.10
N VAL A 56 -17.95 7.78 -11.21
CA VAL A 56 -18.02 9.15 -11.74
C VAL A 56 -18.49 9.16 -13.21
N SER A 57 -18.07 8.18 -13.99
CA SER A 57 -18.34 8.10 -15.43
C SER A 57 -19.30 6.97 -15.82
N HIS A 58 -19.75 6.16 -14.86
CA HIS A 58 -20.62 5.02 -15.12
C HIS A 58 -21.86 5.05 -14.18
N PRO A 59 -23.04 4.64 -14.64
CA PRO A 59 -24.25 4.63 -13.81
C PRO A 59 -24.25 3.56 -12.72
N THR A 60 -23.36 2.56 -12.82
CA THR A 60 -23.27 1.42 -11.90
C THR A 60 -21.83 1.25 -11.42
N PHE A 61 -21.62 0.50 -10.34
CA PHE A 61 -20.29 0.04 -9.94
C PHE A 61 -19.76 -1.03 -10.89
N ALA A 62 -18.45 -1.16 -10.97
CA ALA A 62 -17.82 -2.20 -11.78
C ALA A 62 -18.07 -3.59 -11.17
N GLY A 63 -18.48 -4.53 -11.99
CA GLY A 63 -18.73 -5.92 -11.58
C GLY A 63 -17.49 -6.82 -11.65
N THR A 64 -16.39 -6.33 -12.21
CA THR A 64 -15.14 -7.08 -12.38
C THR A 64 -13.92 -6.22 -12.02
N VAL A 65 -12.83 -6.88 -11.66
CA VAL A 65 -11.55 -6.21 -11.34
C VAL A 65 -10.92 -5.61 -12.60
N GLU A 66 -11.10 -6.27 -13.73
CA GLU A 66 -10.60 -5.83 -15.03
C GLU A 66 -11.19 -4.48 -15.45
N ALA A 67 -12.47 -4.28 -15.18
CA ALA A 67 -13.15 -3.00 -15.46
C ALA A 67 -12.56 -1.85 -14.62
N LEU A 68 -12.01 -2.15 -13.46
CA LEU A 68 -11.33 -1.20 -12.58
C LEU A 68 -9.88 -0.91 -12.99
N GLN A 69 -9.32 -1.68 -13.92
CA GLN A 69 -7.94 -1.56 -14.38
C GLN A 69 -6.90 -1.67 -13.25
N LEU A 70 -7.20 -2.47 -12.24
CA LEU A 70 -6.30 -2.74 -11.12
C LEU A 70 -5.30 -3.84 -11.47
N ASN A 71 -4.07 -3.67 -10.97
CA ASN A 71 -3.02 -4.68 -11.05
C ASN A 71 -2.52 -5.02 -9.63
N PRO A 72 -3.17 -5.97 -8.94
CA PRO A 72 -2.90 -6.25 -7.53
C PRO A 72 -1.58 -7.00 -7.27
N GLY A 73 -0.87 -7.40 -8.31
CA GLY A 73 0.33 -8.24 -8.20
C GLY A 73 0.03 -9.73 -8.30
N ALA A 74 1.08 -10.51 -8.60
CA ALA A 74 0.94 -11.94 -8.94
C ALA A 74 0.45 -12.83 -7.80
N ASP A 75 0.67 -12.42 -6.55
CA ASP A 75 0.32 -13.19 -5.35
C ASP A 75 -1.05 -12.84 -4.77
N VAL A 76 -1.70 -11.82 -5.30
CA VAL A 76 -2.98 -11.30 -4.83
C VAL A 76 -4.07 -11.60 -5.85
N LYS A 77 -5.17 -12.18 -5.39
CA LYS A 77 -6.39 -12.34 -6.16
C LYS A 77 -7.50 -11.51 -5.54
N ILE A 78 -8.08 -10.62 -6.34
CA ILE A 78 -9.24 -9.81 -5.95
C ILE A 78 -10.47 -10.33 -6.70
N GLN A 79 -11.60 -10.36 -6.02
CA GLN A 79 -12.90 -10.75 -6.59
C GLN A 79 -13.95 -9.73 -6.16
N ILE A 80 -14.71 -9.22 -7.12
CA ILE A 80 -15.96 -8.50 -6.84
C ILE A 80 -17.03 -9.56 -6.62
N LEU A 81 -17.54 -9.65 -5.40
CA LEU A 81 -18.48 -10.70 -5.00
C LEU A 81 -19.92 -10.36 -5.38
N GLY A 82 -20.22 -9.10 -5.57
CA GLY A 82 -21.54 -8.64 -5.94
C GLY A 82 -21.62 -7.14 -6.03
N VAL A 83 -22.51 -6.67 -6.89
CA VAL A 83 -22.80 -5.25 -7.14
C VAL A 83 -24.30 -5.05 -7.06
N THR A 84 -24.72 -3.99 -6.38
CA THR A 84 -26.08 -3.49 -6.36
C THR A 84 -26.12 -2.05 -6.88
N PRO A 85 -27.27 -1.46 -7.18
CA PRO A 85 -27.32 -0.05 -7.58
C PRO A 85 -26.70 0.89 -6.56
N ASN A 86 -26.70 0.52 -5.26
CA ASN A 86 -26.29 1.37 -4.14
C ASN A 86 -25.08 0.84 -3.38
N GLY A 87 -24.41 -0.21 -3.85
CA GLY A 87 -23.28 -0.77 -3.15
C GLY A 87 -22.58 -1.90 -3.88
N TRP A 88 -21.53 -2.38 -3.29
CA TRP A 88 -20.74 -3.51 -3.78
C TRP A 88 -19.95 -4.15 -2.64
N ARG A 89 -19.47 -5.36 -2.87
CA ARG A 89 -18.61 -6.10 -1.96
C ARG A 89 -17.50 -6.81 -2.71
N ALA A 90 -16.35 -6.94 -2.06
CA ALA A 90 -15.18 -7.59 -2.65
C ALA A 90 -14.41 -8.41 -1.63
N LYS A 91 -13.62 -9.34 -2.14
CA LYS A 91 -12.71 -10.19 -1.39
C LYS A 91 -11.33 -10.17 -2.03
N ALA A 92 -10.30 -10.24 -1.20
CA ALA A 92 -8.93 -10.43 -1.63
C ALA A 92 -8.29 -11.61 -0.89
N THR A 93 -7.51 -12.40 -1.61
CA THR A 93 -6.75 -13.55 -1.10
C THR A 93 -5.30 -13.44 -1.50
N HIS A 94 -4.41 -14.05 -0.71
CA HIS A 94 -2.97 -14.06 -0.96
C HIS A 94 -2.46 -15.49 -1.07
N ARG A 95 -1.63 -15.77 -2.06
CA ARG A 95 -1.10 -17.11 -2.31
C ARG A 95 -0.37 -17.71 -1.12
N ALA A 96 0.34 -16.90 -0.33
CA ALA A 96 1.06 -17.34 0.86
C ALA A 96 0.15 -17.70 2.05
N ARG A 97 -1.15 -17.43 1.98
CA ARG A 97 -2.12 -17.70 3.05
C ARG A 97 -3.39 -18.32 2.48
N PRO A 98 -3.30 -19.57 1.97
CA PRO A 98 -4.46 -20.26 1.42
C PRO A 98 -5.54 -20.44 2.49
N GLY A 99 -6.81 -20.29 2.09
CA GLY A 99 -7.95 -20.38 3.00
C GLY A 99 -8.16 -19.16 3.90
N ARG A 100 -7.39 -18.10 3.72
CA ARG A 100 -7.53 -16.83 4.43
C ARG A 100 -7.85 -15.71 3.45
N SER A 101 -8.67 -14.76 3.87
CA SER A 101 -9.08 -13.64 3.03
C SER A 101 -9.23 -12.35 3.81
N CYS A 102 -9.28 -11.26 3.06
CA CYS A 102 -9.80 -9.97 3.52
C CYS A 102 -11.04 -9.63 2.70
N VAL A 103 -11.99 -8.96 3.31
CA VAL A 103 -13.25 -8.53 2.68
C VAL A 103 -13.51 -7.05 2.94
N VAL A 104 -14.26 -6.42 2.04
CA VAL A 104 -14.71 -5.03 2.16
C VAL A 104 -16.06 -4.88 1.48
N PHE A 105 -16.85 -3.93 1.94
CA PHE A 105 -18.08 -3.51 1.28
C PHE A 105 -18.23 -1.99 1.29
N VAL A 106 -19.07 -1.52 0.39
CA VAL A 106 -19.48 -0.11 0.30
C VAL A 106 -20.97 -0.06 0.01
N GLY A 107 -21.67 0.80 0.73
CA GLY A 107 -23.08 1.10 0.49
C GLY A 107 -24.03 0.02 0.97
N THR A 108 -25.24 0.06 0.45
CA THR A 108 -26.32 -0.85 0.85
C THR A 108 -26.29 -2.12 0.00
N LEU A 109 -26.20 -3.25 0.66
CA LEU A 109 -26.20 -4.59 0.06
C LEU A 109 -27.53 -5.30 0.34
N SER A 110 -28.63 -4.73 -0.12
CA SER A 110 -29.95 -5.31 0.09
C SER A 110 -30.01 -6.74 -0.50
N GLY A 111 -30.31 -7.71 0.35
CA GLY A 111 -30.48 -9.13 -0.01
C GLY A 111 -29.19 -9.93 -0.20
N ALA A 112 -28.02 -9.31 -0.34
CA ALA A 112 -26.77 -10.01 -0.59
C ALA A 112 -25.99 -10.37 0.68
N GLY A 113 -26.31 -9.73 1.80
CA GLY A 113 -25.57 -9.86 3.04
C GLY A 113 -24.18 -9.20 3.00
N LEU A 114 -23.64 -8.92 4.17
CA LEU A 114 -22.28 -8.42 4.30
C LEU A 114 -21.28 -9.54 3.98
N PRO A 115 -20.11 -9.21 3.39
CA PRO A 115 -19.11 -10.22 3.08
C PRO A 115 -18.46 -10.77 4.35
N LYS A 116 -18.15 -12.08 4.32
CA LYS A 116 -17.47 -12.78 5.40
C LYS A 116 -16.07 -13.21 4.94
N THR A 117 -15.14 -13.23 5.87
CA THR A 117 -13.81 -13.81 5.63
C THR A 117 -13.88 -15.32 5.48
N ASP A 118 -12.96 -15.90 4.71
CA ASP A 118 -12.99 -17.32 4.38
C ASP A 118 -12.57 -18.22 5.56
N GLY A 119 -11.61 -17.77 6.37
CA GLY A 119 -11.05 -18.57 7.45
C GLY A 119 -11.81 -18.44 8.76
N ASP A 120 -11.88 -17.23 9.28
CA ASP A 120 -12.52 -16.99 10.60
C ASP A 120 -14.04 -16.79 10.46
N GLY A 121 -14.55 -16.59 9.24
CA GLY A 121 -15.98 -16.39 8.99
C GLY A 121 -16.52 -15.08 9.57
N GLU A 122 -15.63 -14.13 9.87
CA GLU A 122 -16.00 -12.83 10.41
C GLU A 122 -16.69 -11.97 9.33
N MET A 123 -17.76 -11.31 9.72
CA MET A 123 -18.54 -10.44 8.84
C MET A 123 -17.98 -9.02 8.89
N ALA A 124 -17.78 -8.40 7.71
CA ALA A 124 -17.42 -7.00 7.64
C ALA A 124 -18.49 -6.13 8.31
N GLY A 125 -18.11 -5.33 9.28
CA GLY A 125 -19.03 -4.53 10.10
C GLY A 125 -18.98 -3.03 9.79
N GLU A 126 -17.94 -2.58 9.10
CA GLU A 126 -17.72 -1.16 8.81
C GLU A 126 -17.52 -0.93 7.33
N GLU A 127 -18.30 0.00 6.77
CA GLU A 127 -18.21 0.36 5.36
C GLU A 127 -16.85 0.95 5.01
N ARG A 128 -16.28 0.55 3.86
CA ARG A 128 -14.97 0.99 3.34
C ARG A 128 -13.76 0.52 4.12
N VAL A 129 -13.95 -0.23 5.20
CA VAL A 129 -12.87 -0.74 6.04
C VAL A 129 -12.64 -2.22 5.76
N PRO A 130 -11.48 -2.61 5.21
CA PRO A 130 -11.15 -4.01 5.00
C PRO A 130 -11.02 -4.77 6.32
N LEU A 131 -11.75 -5.88 6.43
CA LEU A 131 -11.65 -6.85 7.51
C LEU A 131 -10.92 -8.10 7.02
N CYS A 132 -9.94 -8.57 7.76
CA CYS A 132 -9.13 -9.74 7.40
C CYS A 132 -9.23 -10.84 8.44
N ASP A 133 -9.14 -12.09 7.97
CA ASP A 133 -8.81 -13.23 8.81
C ASP A 133 -7.49 -13.00 9.56
N ARG A 134 -7.33 -13.68 10.68
CA ARG A 134 -6.02 -13.81 11.33
C ARG A 134 -5.07 -14.54 10.38
N MET A 135 -3.97 -13.92 10.03
CA MET A 135 -2.99 -14.40 9.03
C MET A 135 -1.63 -14.73 9.67
N GLU A 136 -1.63 -15.09 10.93
CA GLU A 136 -0.43 -15.53 11.64
C GLU A 136 0.06 -16.89 11.16
#